data_64986fb3eea4d01bb3853b9afbfecb62
#
_entry.id   64986fb3eea4d01bb3853b9afbfecb62
#
_cell.length_a   1.000
_cell.length_b   1.000
_cell.length_c   1.000
_cell.angle_alpha   90.00
_cell.angle_beta   90.00
_cell.angle_gamma   90.00
#
_symmetry.space_group_name_H-M   'P 1'
#
loop_
_entity.id
_entity.type
_entity.pdbx_description
1 polymer ?
#
loop_
_entity_poly.entity_id
_entity_poly.type
_entity_poly.pdbx_seq_one_letter_code
_entity_poly.pdbx_strand_id
1 'polypeptide(L)'
;MIRAVGTDLVDIPRLEGYMDRVPGLRERLFTPAELSVCRKRAASLGARLAAKEAVLKALGSAYAELGLDAPEGWAYKDIEVTSTPGTPPRLRLTGAAAMAARQAGIGHWHLSLAHDGGMAQAFVVAQADHVDNDDDLALSSQRSEARVKPQVKSLRPAL
;
A
#
# COMPACT_ATOMS: atom_id res chain seq x y z
N MET A 1 -5.31 -8.36 -12.01
CA MET A 1 -5.78 -7.11 -12.68
C MET A 1 -5.73 -5.96 -11.68
N ILE A 2 -5.24 -4.76 -12.07
CA ILE A 2 -5.31 -3.55 -11.26
C ILE A 2 -6.77 -3.10 -11.15
N ARG A 3 -7.22 -2.79 -9.94
CA ARG A 3 -8.56 -2.29 -9.64
C ARG A 3 -8.58 -0.78 -9.45
N ALA A 4 -7.59 -0.24 -8.77
CA ALA A 4 -7.48 1.19 -8.52
C ALA A 4 -6.06 1.59 -8.16
N VAL A 5 -5.80 2.89 -8.21
CA VAL A 5 -4.59 3.51 -7.70
C VAL A 5 -4.98 4.66 -6.76
N GLY A 6 -4.11 4.95 -5.82
CA GLY A 6 -4.29 6.10 -4.92
C GLY A 6 -2.95 6.74 -4.59
N THR A 7 -2.98 8.04 -4.42
CA THR A 7 -1.81 8.79 -3.96
C THR A 7 -2.25 9.89 -3.01
N ASP A 8 -1.38 10.21 -2.06
CA ASP A 8 -1.58 11.32 -1.15
C ASP A 8 -0.28 11.97 -0.74
N LEU A 9 -0.37 13.26 -0.36
CA LEU A 9 0.73 14.10 0.13
C LEU A 9 0.37 14.67 1.48
N VAL A 10 1.27 14.58 2.44
CA VAL A 10 1.14 15.13 3.80
C VAL A 10 2.25 16.14 4.06
N ASP A 11 1.87 17.36 4.40
CA ASP A 11 2.76 18.38 4.96
C ASP A 11 3.11 18.00 6.39
N ILE A 12 4.38 17.62 6.62
CA ILE A 12 4.86 17.07 7.89
C ILE A 12 4.76 18.11 9.03
N PRO A 13 5.26 19.34 8.89
CA PRO A 13 5.10 20.37 9.92
C PRO A 13 3.65 20.65 10.29
N ARG A 14 2.76 20.70 9.31
CA ARG A 14 1.32 20.89 9.54
C ARG A 14 0.72 19.74 10.34
N LEU A 15 1.06 18.50 10.01
CA LEU A 15 0.61 17.32 10.76
C LEU A 15 1.10 17.35 12.20
N GLU A 16 2.38 17.67 12.44
CA GLU A 16 2.93 17.83 13.79
C GLU A 16 2.13 18.87 14.59
N GLY A 17 1.92 20.05 13.99
CA GLY A 17 1.15 21.10 14.64
C GLY A 17 -0.30 20.69 14.97
N TYR A 18 -0.94 19.84 14.18
CA TYR A 18 -2.26 19.29 14.52
C TYR A 18 -2.18 18.27 15.66
N MET A 19 -1.22 17.35 15.62
CA MET A 19 -1.04 16.35 16.67
C MET A 19 -0.68 16.95 18.03
N ASP A 20 -0.04 18.12 18.06
CA ASP A 20 0.30 18.83 19.29
C ASP A 20 -0.88 19.63 19.84
N ARG A 21 -1.74 20.18 18.99
CA ARG A 21 -2.89 20.99 19.39
C ARG A 21 -4.15 20.19 19.71
N VAL A 22 -4.31 19.01 19.11
CA VAL A 22 -5.53 18.21 19.23
C VAL A 22 -5.27 16.96 20.09
N PRO A 23 -5.70 16.95 21.35
CA PRO A 23 -5.53 15.79 22.22
C PRO A 23 -6.10 14.50 21.63
N GLY A 24 -5.36 13.41 21.72
CA GLY A 24 -5.77 12.10 21.24
C GLY A 24 -5.81 11.93 19.71
N LEU A 25 -5.33 12.92 18.93
CA LEU A 25 -5.30 12.81 17.48
C LEU A 25 -4.37 11.69 17.01
N ARG A 26 -3.19 11.56 17.64
CA ARG A 26 -2.23 10.48 17.31
C ARG A 26 -2.85 9.09 17.45
N GLU A 27 -3.56 8.87 18.55
CA GLU A 27 -4.20 7.60 18.87
C GLU A 27 -5.44 7.31 18.00
N ARG A 28 -6.04 8.35 17.39
CA ARG A 28 -7.12 8.20 16.41
C ARG A 28 -6.59 7.86 15.01
N LEU A 29 -5.46 8.45 14.63
CA LEU A 29 -4.88 8.29 13.29
C LEU A 29 -4.04 7.02 13.16
N PHE A 30 -3.35 6.62 14.22
CA PHE A 30 -2.33 5.58 14.16
C PHE A 30 -2.61 4.44 15.13
N THR A 31 -2.22 3.22 14.75
CA THR A 31 -2.26 2.06 15.64
C THR A 31 -1.13 2.14 16.68
N PRO A 32 -1.25 1.46 17.83
CA PRO A 32 -0.15 1.37 18.79
C PRO A 32 1.15 0.83 18.16
N ALA A 33 1.05 -0.11 17.23
CA ALA A 33 2.20 -0.66 16.51
C ALA A 33 2.90 0.40 15.65
N GLU A 34 2.13 1.21 14.91
CA GLU A 34 2.69 2.31 14.11
C GLU A 34 3.37 3.35 14.99
N LEU A 35 2.76 3.75 16.11
CA LEU A 35 3.33 4.72 17.04
C LEU A 35 4.63 4.19 17.67
N SER A 36 4.69 2.91 18.00
CA SER A 36 5.88 2.25 18.53
C SER A 36 7.03 2.25 17.53
N VAL A 37 6.77 1.85 16.29
CA VAL A 37 7.79 1.78 15.22
C VAL A 37 8.28 3.16 14.82
N CYS A 38 7.39 4.14 14.73
CA CYS A 38 7.75 5.51 14.32
C CYS A 38 8.53 6.26 15.40
N ARG A 39 8.43 5.89 16.68
CA ARG A 39 9.12 6.56 17.80
C ARG A 39 8.99 8.09 17.73
N LYS A 40 7.80 8.58 17.46
CA LYS A 40 7.48 10.02 17.30
C LYS A 40 8.17 10.74 16.13
N ARG A 41 8.80 10.03 15.18
CA ARG A 41 9.37 10.66 13.98
C ARG A 41 8.24 11.15 13.06
N ALA A 42 8.09 12.46 12.95
CA ALA A 42 7.00 13.08 12.19
C ALA A 42 6.97 12.66 10.71
N ALA A 43 8.12 12.58 10.05
CA ALA A 43 8.19 12.11 8.66
C ALA A 43 7.66 10.68 8.51
N SER A 44 7.96 9.78 9.47
CA SER A 44 7.46 8.42 9.45
C SER A 44 5.95 8.34 9.69
N LEU A 45 5.41 9.20 10.55
CA LEU A 45 3.96 9.31 10.78
C LEU A 45 3.27 9.94 9.57
N GLY A 46 3.86 10.99 8.99
CA GLY A 46 3.35 11.62 7.77
C GLY A 46 3.22 10.64 6.60
N ALA A 47 4.25 9.81 6.37
CA ALA A 47 4.21 8.80 5.32
C ALA A 47 3.12 7.75 5.57
N ARG A 48 2.86 7.37 6.83
CA ARG A 48 1.78 6.45 7.18
C ARG A 48 0.40 7.08 7.00
N LEU A 49 0.25 8.34 7.38
CA LEU A 49 -1.01 9.06 7.12
C LEU A 49 -1.27 9.16 5.61
N ALA A 50 -0.27 9.56 4.82
CA ALA A 50 -0.39 9.59 3.37
C ALA A 50 -0.79 8.22 2.79
N ALA A 51 -0.25 7.11 3.32
CA ALA A 51 -0.64 5.76 2.90
C ALA A 51 -2.11 5.46 3.18
N LYS A 52 -2.61 5.84 4.37
CA LYS A 52 -4.03 5.64 4.73
C LYS A 52 -4.96 6.44 3.83
N GLU A 53 -4.65 7.70 3.58
CA GLU A 53 -5.39 8.56 2.65
C GLU A 53 -5.33 8.03 1.21
N ALA A 54 -4.17 7.55 0.75
CA ALA A 54 -4.03 6.95 -0.57
C ALA A 54 -4.88 5.67 -0.73
N VAL A 55 -4.98 4.82 0.31
CA VAL A 55 -5.87 3.65 0.32
C VAL A 55 -7.34 4.08 0.22
N LEU A 56 -7.75 5.11 0.96
CA LEU A 56 -9.13 5.62 0.92
C LEU A 56 -9.47 6.16 -0.46
N LYS A 57 -8.55 6.88 -1.11
CA LYS A 57 -8.74 7.38 -2.48
C LYS A 57 -8.86 6.23 -3.48
N ALA A 58 -8.04 5.18 -3.34
CA ALA A 58 -8.12 4.00 -4.20
C ALA A 58 -9.45 3.25 -4.00
N LEU A 59 -9.91 3.08 -2.76
CA LEU A 59 -11.22 2.49 -2.46
C LEU A 59 -12.35 3.32 -3.08
N GLY A 60 -12.32 4.64 -2.91
CA GLY A 60 -13.31 5.54 -3.51
C GLY A 60 -13.37 5.41 -5.04
N SER A 61 -12.20 5.35 -5.71
CA SER A 61 -12.14 5.13 -7.17
C SER A 61 -12.73 3.78 -7.57
N ALA A 62 -12.36 2.69 -6.85
CA ALA A 62 -12.88 1.36 -7.16
C ALA A 62 -14.40 1.27 -6.97
N TYR A 63 -14.94 1.92 -5.93
CA TYR A 63 -16.39 1.97 -5.70
C TYR A 63 -17.12 2.77 -6.78
N ALA A 64 -16.56 3.91 -7.19
CA ALA A 64 -17.13 4.70 -8.28
C ALA A 64 -17.20 3.92 -9.61
N GLU A 65 -16.16 3.14 -9.93
CA GLU A 65 -16.15 2.26 -11.12
C GLU A 65 -17.22 1.15 -11.05
N LEU A 66 -17.57 0.69 -9.85
CA LEU A 66 -18.61 -0.30 -9.62
C LEU A 66 -20.03 0.30 -9.52
N GLY A 67 -20.17 1.63 -9.57
CA GLY A 67 -21.43 2.34 -9.35
C GLY A 67 -21.94 2.21 -7.91
N LEU A 68 -21.06 2.01 -6.94
CA LEU A 68 -21.37 1.91 -5.51
C LEU A 68 -21.13 3.25 -4.80
N ASP A 69 -21.89 3.49 -3.75
CA ASP A 69 -21.64 4.60 -2.84
C ASP A 69 -20.30 4.42 -2.11
N ALA A 70 -19.65 5.54 -1.78
CA ALA A 70 -18.38 5.50 -1.06
C ALA A 70 -18.50 4.68 0.25
N PRO A 71 -17.49 3.86 0.59
CA PRO A 71 -17.56 3.03 1.80
C PRO A 71 -17.59 3.89 3.06
N GLU A 72 -18.47 3.54 3.99
CA GLU A 72 -18.67 4.25 5.25
C GLU A 72 -18.18 3.42 6.45
N GLY A 73 -18.15 4.05 7.63
CA GLY A 73 -17.87 3.38 8.90
C GLY A 73 -16.43 2.95 9.14
N TRP A 74 -15.49 3.35 8.27
CA TRP A 74 -14.06 3.06 8.43
C TRP A 74 -13.40 4.01 9.45
N ALA A 75 -12.32 3.55 10.04
CA ALA A 75 -11.44 4.34 10.89
C ALA A 75 -10.00 4.31 10.35
N TYR A 76 -9.21 5.36 10.59
CA TYR A 76 -7.79 5.38 10.17
C TYR A 76 -6.99 4.19 10.66
N LYS A 77 -7.33 3.64 11.83
CA LYS A 77 -6.69 2.44 12.38
C LYS A 77 -7.07 1.13 11.69
N ASP A 78 -8.13 1.14 10.88
CA ASP A 78 -8.48 0.00 10.04
C ASP A 78 -7.48 -0.20 8.89
N ILE A 79 -6.67 0.81 8.60
CA ILE A 79 -5.60 0.77 7.61
C ILE A 79 -4.27 0.93 8.35
N GLU A 80 -3.51 -0.13 8.48
CA GLU A 80 -2.22 -0.12 9.17
C GLU A 80 -1.06 -0.30 8.19
N VAL A 81 -0.03 0.53 8.33
CA VAL A 81 1.25 0.34 7.63
C VAL A 81 2.19 -0.46 8.52
N THR A 82 2.39 -1.72 8.17
CA THR A 82 3.33 -2.60 8.86
C THR A 82 4.74 -2.42 8.31
N SER A 83 5.75 -2.45 9.17
CA SER A 83 7.16 -2.33 8.80
C SER A 83 8.00 -3.26 9.66
N THR A 84 8.84 -4.04 9.03
CA THR A 84 9.88 -4.84 9.69
C THR A 84 11.23 -4.31 9.21
N PRO A 85 12.25 -4.19 10.08
CA PRO A 85 13.57 -3.75 9.65
C PRO A 85 14.09 -4.55 8.45
N GLY A 86 14.59 -3.85 7.42
CA GLY A 86 15.12 -4.47 6.20
C GLY A 86 14.07 -4.94 5.18
N THR A 87 12.78 -4.73 5.44
CA THR A 87 11.72 -5.06 4.47
C THR A 87 10.92 -3.82 4.05
N PRO A 88 10.39 -3.80 2.83
CA PRO A 88 9.48 -2.74 2.41
C PRO A 88 8.23 -2.69 3.30
N PRO A 89 7.66 -1.47 3.52
CA PRO A 89 6.40 -1.33 4.24
C PRO A 89 5.26 -2.03 3.47
N ARG A 90 4.29 -2.57 4.23
CA ARG A 90 3.10 -3.24 3.69
C ARG A 90 1.84 -2.68 4.32
N LEU A 91 0.72 -2.85 3.64
CA LEU A 91 -0.61 -2.50 4.15
C LEU A 91 -1.27 -3.73 4.77
N ARG A 92 -1.91 -3.52 5.92
CA ARG A 92 -2.83 -4.44 6.55
C ARG A 92 -4.15 -3.72 6.81
N LEU A 93 -5.21 -4.21 6.17
CA LEU A 93 -6.56 -3.67 6.35
C LEU A 93 -7.34 -4.58 7.31
N THR A 94 -8.14 -3.94 8.17
CA THR A 94 -9.03 -4.60 9.13
C THR A 94 -10.40 -3.92 9.11
N GLY A 95 -11.36 -4.42 9.87
CA GLY A 95 -12.67 -3.77 10.06
C GLY A 95 -13.37 -3.39 8.76
N ALA A 96 -13.96 -2.21 8.75
CA ALA A 96 -14.72 -1.70 7.62
C ALA A 96 -13.87 -1.48 6.37
N ALA A 97 -12.60 -1.06 6.50
CA ALA A 97 -11.71 -0.91 5.36
C ALA A 97 -11.41 -2.24 4.66
N ALA A 98 -11.22 -3.33 5.43
CA ALA A 98 -11.04 -4.65 4.84
C ALA A 98 -12.31 -5.18 4.17
N MET A 99 -13.49 -4.88 4.73
CA MET A 99 -14.77 -5.23 4.10
C MET A 99 -14.95 -4.49 2.78
N ALA A 100 -14.68 -3.19 2.77
CA ALA A 100 -14.72 -2.38 1.56
C ALA A 100 -13.77 -2.90 0.47
N ALA A 101 -12.54 -3.26 0.82
CA ALA A 101 -11.58 -3.83 -0.12
C ALA A 101 -12.12 -5.13 -0.76
N ARG A 102 -12.66 -6.04 0.04
CA ARG A 102 -13.27 -7.28 -0.47
C ARG A 102 -14.45 -7.01 -1.39
N GLN A 103 -15.34 -6.09 -1.02
CA GLN A 103 -16.50 -5.71 -1.83
C GLN A 103 -16.07 -5.13 -3.18
N ALA A 104 -14.96 -4.39 -3.22
CA ALA A 104 -14.35 -3.87 -4.45
C ALA A 104 -13.55 -4.94 -5.24
N GLY A 105 -13.48 -6.18 -4.77
CA GLY A 105 -12.70 -7.25 -5.39
C GLY A 105 -11.18 -7.02 -5.33
N ILE A 106 -10.71 -6.34 -4.27
CA ILE A 106 -9.29 -6.05 -4.04
C ILE A 106 -8.74 -7.06 -3.05
N GLY A 107 -7.74 -7.86 -3.47
CA GLY A 107 -7.06 -8.84 -2.63
C GLY A 107 -5.63 -8.48 -2.28
N HIS A 108 -4.97 -7.67 -3.11
CA HIS A 108 -3.58 -7.29 -2.89
C HIS A 108 -3.38 -5.78 -2.94
N TRP A 109 -2.48 -5.29 -2.07
CA TRP A 109 -2.08 -3.90 -2.01
C TRP A 109 -0.57 -3.77 -2.18
N HIS A 110 -0.15 -2.89 -3.08
CA HIS A 110 1.25 -2.49 -3.23
C HIS A 110 1.40 -1.07 -2.70
N LEU A 111 2.50 -0.81 -2.00
CA LEU A 111 2.74 0.46 -1.32
C LEU A 111 4.14 0.97 -1.60
N SER A 112 4.24 2.23 -1.98
CA SER A 112 5.49 2.99 -2.01
C SER A 112 5.36 4.23 -1.16
N LEU A 113 6.37 4.49 -0.32
CA LEU A 113 6.45 5.66 0.56
C LEU A 113 7.70 6.47 0.24
N ALA A 114 7.56 7.78 0.27
CA ALA A 114 8.67 8.73 0.15
C ALA A 114 8.47 9.92 1.09
N HIS A 115 9.53 10.58 1.46
CA HIS A 115 9.47 11.90 2.11
C HIS A 115 10.70 12.72 1.74
N ASP A 116 10.48 13.99 1.47
CA ASP A 116 11.52 14.98 1.16
C ASP A 116 10.95 16.38 1.34
N GLY A 117 11.80 17.38 1.60
CA GLY A 117 11.42 18.79 1.65
C GLY A 117 10.27 19.12 2.59
N GLY A 118 10.11 18.39 3.72
CA GLY A 118 9.00 18.59 4.66
C GLY A 118 7.68 17.95 4.22
N MET A 119 7.65 17.22 3.11
CA MET A 119 6.49 16.48 2.61
C MET A 119 6.69 14.97 2.76
N ALA A 120 5.59 14.26 3.01
CA ALA A 120 5.54 12.81 2.92
C ALA A 120 4.53 12.40 1.85
N GLN A 121 4.86 11.39 1.07
CA GLN A 121 4.03 10.88 -0.01
C GLN A 121 3.81 9.38 0.13
N ALA A 122 2.62 8.95 -0.29
CA ALA A 122 2.32 7.55 -0.52
C ALA A 122 1.71 7.35 -1.91
N PHE A 123 2.06 6.23 -2.51
CA PHE A 123 1.43 5.71 -3.71
C PHE A 123 1.00 4.27 -3.45
N VAL A 124 -0.25 3.94 -3.75
CA VAL A 124 -0.81 2.61 -3.60
C VAL A 124 -1.38 2.09 -4.92
N VAL A 125 -1.24 0.79 -5.13
CA VAL A 125 -1.91 0.07 -6.21
C VAL A 125 -2.76 -1.03 -5.59
N ALA A 126 -4.05 -1.01 -5.88
CA ALA A 126 -5.01 -2.02 -5.48
C ALA A 126 -5.18 -3.03 -6.63
N GLN A 127 -4.96 -4.30 -6.34
CA GLN A 127 -4.99 -5.38 -7.31
C GLN A 127 -6.07 -6.39 -6.91
N ALA A 128 -6.80 -6.91 -7.88
CA ALA A 128 -7.73 -8.01 -7.66
C ALA A 128 -7.00 -9.27 -7.19
N ASP A 129 -7.71 -10.12 -6.45
CA ASP A 129 -7.23 -11.49 -6.23
C ASP A 129 -6.96 -12.18 -7.57
N HIS A 130 -5.92 -13.01 -7.61
CA HIS A 130 -5.78 -13.97 -8.69
C HIS A 130 -6.97 -14.92 -8.59
N VAL A 131 -7.84 -14.87 -9.57
CA VAL A 131 -8.68 -16.04 -9.87
C VAL A 131 -7.74 -16.96 -10.63
N ASP A 132 -7.24 -18.01 -9.97
CA ASP A 132 -6.57 -19.10 -10.66
C ASP A 132 -7.62 -19.71 -11.60
N ASN A 133 -7.60 -19.27 -12.85
CA ASN A 133 -8.23 -20.03 -13.91
C ASN A 133 -7.33 -21.26 -14.10
N ASP A 134 -7.86 -22.45 -13.84
CA ASP A 134 -7.19 -23.73 -14.09
C ASP A 134 -6.65 -23.89 -15.52
N ASP A 135 -7.04 -23.01 -16.45
CA ASP A 135 -6.53 -22.93 -17.82
C ASP A 135 -5.08 -22.44 -17.94
N ASP A 136 -4.54 -21.70 -16.94
CA ASP A 136 -3.13 -21.23 -16.96
C ASP A 136 -2.13 -22.32 -16.54
N LEU A 137 -2.58 -23.35 -15.82
CA LEU A 137 -1.74 -24.50 -15.45
C LEU A 137 -1.37 -25.35 -16.67
N ALA A 138 -2.24 -25.42 -17.67
CA ALA A 138 -1.97 -26.15 -18.91
C ALA A 138 -0.91 -25.47 -19.79
N LEU A 139 -0.81 -24.14 -19.75
CA LEU A 139 0.18 -23.37 -20.52
C LEU A 139 1.54 -23.29 -19.83
N SER A 140 1.59 -23.38 -18.49
CA SER A 140 2.85 -23.34 -17.74
C SER A 140 3.64 -24.66 -17.86
N SER A 141 2.96 -25.80 -17.98
CA SER A 141 3.61 -27.11 -18.17
C SER A 141 4.30 -27.22 -19.53
N GLN A 142 3.78 -26.59 -20.58
CA GLN A 142 4.40 -26.59 -21.92
C GLN A 142 5.60 -25.63 -22.06
N ARG A 143 5.71 -24.60 -21.19
CA ARG A 143 6.85 -23.67 -21.20
C ARG A 143 8.09 -24.19 -20.44
N SER A 144 7.93 -25.17 -19.58
CA SER A 144 9.03 -25.76 -18.79
C SER A 144 9.98 -26.62 -19.65
N GLU A 145 9.50 -27.19 -20.76
CA GLU A 145 10.31 -28.03 -21.63
C GLU A 145 11.18 -27.27 -22.67
N ALA A 146 10.94 -25.98 -22.86
CA ALA A 146 11.64 -25.17 -23.88
C ALA A 146 12.79 -24.31 -23.31
N ARG A 147 13.26 -24.54 -22.08
CA ARG A 147 14.35 -23.76 -21.49
C ARG A 147 15.72 -24.29 -21.93
N VAL A 148 16.11 -23.97 -23.16
CA VAL A 148 17.48 -24.10 -23.66
C VAL A 148 18.39 -23.21 -22.80
N LYS A 149 19.43 -23.80 -22.21
CA LYS A 149 20.43 -23.08 -21.41
C LYS A 149 21.17 -22.05 -22.29
N PRO A 150 21.27 -20.78 -21.90
CA PRO A 150 22.14 -19.85 -22.58
C PRO A 150 23.62 -20.20 -22.28
N GLN A 151 24.40 -20.44 -23.31
CA GLN A 151 25.86 -20.50 -23.20
C GLN A 151 26.39 -19.09 -22.91
N VAL A 152 26.94 -18.90 -21.73
CA VAL A 152 27.66 -17.68 -21.37
C VAL A 152 29.02 -17.73 -22.05
N LYS A 153 29.20 -16.99 -23.16
CA LYS A 153 30.53 -16.68 -23.71
C LYS A 153 31.17 -15.60 -22.82
N SER A 154 32.25 -15.98 -22.14
CA SER A 154 33.09 -15.07 -21.38
C SER A 154 33.74 -14.06 -22.33
N LEU A 155 33.40 -12.80 -22.22
CA LEU A 155 34.14 -11.67 -22.81
C LEU A 155 35.23 -11.27 -21.80
N ARG A 156 36.49 -11.58 -22.16
CA ARG A 156 37.68 -11.00 -21.52
C ARG A 156 37.87 -9.60 -22.08
N PRO A 157 38.16 -8.58 -21.26
CA PRO A 157 38.57 -7.28 -21.80
C PRO A 157 40.00 -7.38 -22.36
N ALA A 158 40.19 -6.85 -23.57
CA ALA A 158 41.52 -6.57 -24.13
C ALA A 158 42.05 -5.28 -23.49
N LEU A 159 43.36 -5.30 -23.18
CA LEU A 159 44.20 -4.19 -22.70
C LEU A 159 44.18 -2.99 -23.65
#